data_1bf79a39f396879f24072a1d560f18bf
#
_entry.id   1bf79a39f396879f24072a1d560f18bf
#
_cell.length_a   1.000
_cell.length_b   1.000
_cell.length_c   1.000
_cell.angle_alpha   90.00
_cell.angle_beta   90.00
_cell.angle_gamma   90.00
#
_symmetry.space_group_name_H-M   'P 1'
#
loop_
_entity.id
_entity.type
_entity.pdbx_description
1 polymer ?
#
loop_
_entity_poly.entity_id
_entity_poly.type
_entity_poly.pdbx_seq_one_letter_code
_entity_poly.pdbx_strand_id
1 'polypeptide(L)'
;MRRLQQMQKVLDVTQMDGQKDKENSQKMNLIHIDDLKCPELALYASTSEAGLLHRFEPAEGVFIAESPKVIERALADGYEPISFLLEEKDVLGQMAHVLAKYESVPVYTSTEDVLLGITGFKLTRGALCAMRRRKLPEIQQVVRDARRIVV
;
A
#
# COMPACT_ATOMS: atom_id res chain seq x y z
N MET A 1 23.56 21.27 -37.03
CA MET A 1 22.20 20.77 -37.15
C MET A 1 21.90 19.49 -36.34
N ARG A 2 22.70 18.41 -36.39
CA ARG A 2 22.44 17.16 -35.64
C ARG A 2 22.34 17.30 -34.11
N ARG A 3 23.12 18.19 -33.49
CA ARG A 3 23.11 18.42 -32.01
C ARG A 3 21.83 19.05 -31.50
N LEU A 4 21.23 19.97 -32.25
CA LEU A 4 19.96 20.63 -31.91
C LEU A 4 18.77 19.65 -31.99
N GLN A 5 18.77 18.77 -32.99
CA GLN A 5 17.73 17.73 -33.13
C GLN A 5 17.79 16.69 -32.00
N GLN A 6 18.98 16.39 -31.49
CA GLN A 6 19.17 15.45 -30.40
C GLN A 6 18.72 16.05 -29.06
N MET A 7 18.97 17.35 -28.83
CA MET A 7 18.47 18.08 -27.65
C MET A 7 16.95 18.22 -27.67
N GLN A 8 16.34 18.47 -28.82
CA GLN A 8 14.89 18.55 -28.96
C GLN A 8 14.22 17.20 -28.64
N LYS A 9 14.78 16.09 -29.09
CA LYS A 9 14.29 14.75 -28.76
C LYS A 9 14.35 14.43 -27.27
N VAL A 10 15.39 14.87 -26.56
CA VAL A 10 15.51 14.67 -25.12
C VAL A 10 14.48 15.49 -24.36
N LEU A 11 14.24 16.74 -24.79
CA LEU A 11 13.22 17.61 -24.20
C LEU A 11 11.80 17.06 -24.41
N ASP A 12 11.50 16.53 -25.60
CA ASP A 12 10.18 15.95 -25.91
C ASP A 12 9.92 14.67 -25.08
N VAL A 13 10.94 13.84 -24.89
CA VAL A 13 10.83 12.63 -24.03
C VAL A 13 10.57 13.01 -22.57
N THR A 14 11.28 14.03 -22.05
CA THR A 14 11.12 14.49 -20.66
C THR A 14 9.75 15.13 -20.43
N GLN A 15 9.18 15.84 -21.43
CA GLN A 15 7.83 16.39 -21.35
C GLN A 15 6.74 15.31 -21.45
N MET A 16 6.95 14.24 -22.23
CA MET A 16 6.02 13.13 -22.35
C MET A 16 5.98 12.27 -21.07
N ASP A 17 7.12 12.08 -20.40
CA ASP A 17 7.17 11.38 -19.11
C ASP A 17 6.45 12.16 -18.02
N GLY A 18 6.69 13.47 -17.92
CA GLY A 18 6.00 14.32 -16.95
C GLY A 18 4.49 14.46 -17.16
N GLN A 19 4.01 14.24 -18.38
CA GLN A 19 2.58 14.27 -18.70
C GLN A 19 1.91 12.92 -18.41
N LYS A 20 2.60 11.80 -18.65
CA LYS A 20 2.15 10.47 -18.23
C LYS A 20 2.08 10.32 -16.71
N ASP A 21 3.04 10.89 -15.99
CA ASP A 21 3.05 10.86 -14.53
C ASP A 21 1.89 11.66 -13.93
N LYS A 22 1.54 12.80 -14.52
CA LYS A 22 0.37 13.58 -14.12
C LYS A 22 -0.96 12.91 -14.47
N GLU A 23 -1.09 12.28 -15.64
CA GLU A 23 -2.28 11.51 -16.02
C GLU A 23 -2.47 10.28 -15.13
N ASN A 24 -1.39 9.60 -14.78
CA ASN A 24 -1.43 8.44 -13.90
C ASN A 24 -1.78 8.81 -12.45
N SER A 25 -1.32 9.97 -11.97
CA SER A 25 -1.70 10.52 -10.65
C SER A 25 -3.17 10.94 -10.58
N GLN A 26 -3.77 11.37 -11.69
CA GLN A 26 -5.19 11.77 -11.74
C GLN A 26 -6.16 10.59 -11.63
N LYS A 27 -5.71 9.36 -11.87
CA LYS A 27 -6.54 8.14 -11.75
C LYS A 27 -6.46 7.48 -10.38
N MET A 28 -5.45 7.80 -9.58
CA MET A 28 -5.29 7.24 -8.24
C MET A 28 -6.11 8.02 -7.22
N ASN A 29 -6.70 7.34 -6.25
CA ASN A 29 -7.40 7.97 -5.12
C ASN A 29 -6.40 8.43 -4.06
N LEU A 30 -5.64 9.49 -4.39
CA LEU A 30 -4.61 10.07 -3.53
C LEU A 30 -5.23 11.02 -2.50
N ILE A 31 -4.91 10.82 -1.24
CA ILE A 31 -5.38 11.62 -0.10
C ILE A 31 -4.16 12.07 0.69
N HIS A 32 -3.88 13.37 0.64
CA HIS A 32 -2.80 13.95 1.43
C HIS A 32 -3.23 14.09 2.90
N ILE A 33 -2.34 13.72 3.83
CA ILE A 33 -2.59 13.73 5.26
C ILE A 33 -1.62 14.69 5.95
N ASP A 34 -2.19 15.70 6.61
CA ASP A 34 -1.46 16.66 7.44
C ASP A 34 -1.72 16.42 8.95
N ASP A 35 -2.81 15.74 9.30
CA ASP A 35 -3.23 15.52 10.69
C ASP A 35 -2.99 14.07 11.13
N LEU A 36 -2.25 13.92 12.23
CA LEU A 36 -1.97 12.63 12.89
C LEU A 36 -3.24 11.96 13.46
N LYS A 37 -4.32 12.72 13.65
CA LYS A 37 -5.57 12.23 14.26
C LYS A 37 -6.62 11.79 13.26
N CYS A 38 -6.27 11.66 11.98
CA CYS A 38 -7.18 11.19 10.95
C CYS A 38 -7.69 9.78 11.30
N PRO A 39 -9.01 9.58 11.48
CA PRO A 39 -9.58 8.29 11.90
C PRO A 39 -9.27 7.16 10.93
N GLU A 40 -9.15 7.47 9.64
CA GLU A 40 -8.84 6.52 8.56
C GLU A 40 -7.45 5.90 8.71
N LEU A 41 -6.54 6.60 9.40
CA LEU A 41 -5.18 6.15 9.66
C LEU A 41 -5.05 5.31 10.92
N ALA A 42 -6.12 5.15 11.68
CA ALA A 42 -6.10 4.37 12.92
C ALA A 42 -5.66 2.89 12.71
N LEU A 43 -5.74 2.38 11.47
CA LEU A 43 -5.19 1.05 11.12
C LEU A 43 -3.67 1.02 11.17
N TYR A 44 -3.01 2.14 10.91
CA TYR A 44 -1.55 2.27 10.85
C TYR A 44 -0.93 2.82 12.13
N ALA A 45 -1.74 3.38 13.03
CA ALA A 45 -1.28 3.80 14.35
C ALA A 45 -0.70 2.59 15.08
N SER A 46 0.29 2.81 15.98
CA SER A 46 1.05 1.79 16.75
C SER A 46 0.16 0.74 17.43
N THR A 47 -0.60 0.01 16.65
CA THR A 47 -1.55 -1.01 17.09
C THR A 47 -0.86 -2.37 17.02
N SER A 48 -0.92 -3.14 18.09
CA SER A 48 -0.40 -4.50 18.09
C SER A 48 -1.10 -5.36 17.04
N GLU A 49 -0.41 -6.36 16.51
CA GLU A 49 -1.00 -7.31 15.54
C GLU A 49 -2.27 -7.99 16.11
N ALA A 50 -2.28 -8.29 17.41
CA ALA A 50 -3.48 -8.79 18.10
C ALA A 50 -4.63 -7.78 18.06
N GLY A 51 -4.36 -6.50 18.28
CA GLY A 51 -5.38 -5.45 18.17
C GLY A 51 -5.97 -5.32 16.76
N LEU A 52 -5.14 -5.50 15.72
CA LEU A 52 -5.60 -5.50 14.33
C LEU A 52 -6.41 -6.75 13.99
N LEU A 53 -6.03 -7.91 14.54
CA LEU A 53 -6.74 -9.16 14.35
C LEU A 53 -8.18 -9.07 14.84
N HIS A 54 -8.41 -8.46 16.00
CA HIS A 54 -9.72 -8.37 16.66
C HIS A 54 -10.52 -7.11 16.31
N ARG A 55 -9.95 -6.19 15.52
CA ARG A 55 -10.54 -4.86 15.29
C ARG A 55 -11.93 -4.88 14.67
N PHE A 56 -12.23 -5.87 13.85
CA PHE A 56 -13.50 -5.99 13.13
C PHE A 56 -14.27 -7.26 13.49
N GLU A 57 -13.97 -7.90 14.62
CA GLU A 57 -14.74 -9.07 15.05
C GLU A 57 -16.24 -8.75 15.23
N PRO A 58 -17.11 -9.68 14.80
CA PRO A 58 -16.88 -11.03 14.31
C PRO A 58 -16.52 -11.12 12.81
N ALA A 59 -16.32 -10.01 12.12
CA ALA A 59 -15.86 -10.01 10.73
C ALA A 59 -14.37 -10.37 10.62
N GLU A 60 -13.92 -10.58 9.40
CA GLU A 60 -12.50 -10.84 9.13
C GLU A 60 -11.64 -9.67 9.63
N GLY A 61 -10.58 -9.97 10.38
CA GLY A 61 -9.62 -8.99 10.87
C GLY A 61 -8.79 -8.36 9.76
N VAL A 62 -7.90 -7.47 10.15
CA VAL A 62 -6.99 -6.75 9.25
C VAL A 62 -5.55 -7.17 9.55
N PHE A 63 -4.66 -7.05 8.58
CA PHE A 63 -3.22 -7.06 8.77
C PHE A 63 -2.55 -5.96 7.96
N ILE A 64 -1.35 -5.59 8.37
CA ILE A 64 -0.53 -4.60 7.65
C ILE A 64 0.57 -5.34 6.89
N ALA A 65 0.58 -5.19 5.58
CA ALA A 65 1.67 -5.63 4.72
C ALA A 65 2.70 -4.50 4.61
N GLU A 66 3.94 -4.75 5.01
CA GLU A 66 5.03 -3.79 4.98
C GLU A 66 5.98 -4.09 3.83
N SER A 67 6.28 -3.12 3.05
CA SER A 67 7.14 -3.09 1.86
C SER A 67 6.45 -3.48 0.54
N PRO A 68 6.88 -2.89 -0.58
CA PRO A 68 6.33 -3.19 -1.91
C PRO A 68 6.27 -4.69 -2.22
N LYS A 69 7.33 -5.44 -1.95
CA LYS A 69 7.39 -6.88 -2.23
C LYS A 69 6.38 -7.70 -1.43
N VAL A 70 6.16 -7.37 -0.16
CA VAL A 70 5.17 -8.07 0.68
C VAL A 70 3.77 -7.72 0.22
N ILE A 71 3.52 -6.44 -0.10
CA ILE A 71 2.25 -5.98 -0.65
C ILE A 71 1.93 -6.71 -1.96
N GLU A 72 2.86 -6.75 -2.91
CA GLU A 72 2.67 -7.44 -4.19
C GLU A 72 2.37 -8.93 -4.01
N ARG A 73 3.08 -9.61 -3.12
CA ARG A 73 2.83 -11.04 -2.82
C ARG A 73 1.45 -11.25 -2.24
N ALA A 74 1.04 -10.42 -1.28
CA ALA A 74 -0.29 -10.52 -0.68
C ALA A 74 -1.40 -10.27 -1.72
N LEU A 75 -1.23 -9.26 -2.58
CA LEU A 75 -2.16 -8.99 -3.68
C LEU A 75 -2.21 -10.13 -4.71
N ALA A 76 -1.05 -10.68 -5.08
CA ALA A 76 -0.97 -11.83 -6.00
C ALA A 76 -1.63 -13.09 -5.42
N ASP A 77 -1.57 -13.24 -4.09
CA ASP A 77 -2.23 -14.32 -3.35
C ASP A 77 -3.74 -14.04 -3.14
N GLY A 78 -4.23 -12.89 -3.62
CA GLY A 78 -5.65 -12.52 -3.63
C GLY A 78 -6.15 -11.91 -2.33
N TYR A 79 -5.29 -11.33 -1.48
CA TYR A 79 -5.74 -10.49 -0.38
C TYR A 79 -6.25 -9.15 -0.90
N GLU A 80 -7.30 -8.62 -0.28
CA GLU A 80 -7.94 -7.37 -0.68
C GLU A 80 -7.34 -6.18 0.07
N PRO A 81 -6.82 -5.16 -0.64
CA PRO A 81 -6.32 -3.95 -0.01
C PRO A 81 -7.50 -3.09 0.48
N ILE A 82 -7.37 -2.55 1.68
CA ILE A 82 -8.31 -1.57 2.29
C ILE A 82 -7.81 -0.16 1.99
N SER A 83 -6.51 0.06 2.15
CA SER A 83 -5.85 1.34 1.89
C SER A 83 -4.34 1.14 1.80
N PHE A 84 -3.66 2.14 1.22
CA PHE A 84 -2.20 2.24 1.20
C PHE A 84 -1.76 3.46 2.02
N LEU A 85 -0.55 3.39 2.59
CA LEU A 85 0.10 4.50 3.28
C LEU A 85 1.57 4.55 2.89
N LEU A 86 2.01 5.67 2.29
CA LEU A 86 3.38 5.84 1.81
C LEU A 86 3.80 7.31 1.77
N GLU A 87 5.10 7.56 1.64
CA GLU A 87 5.58 8.91 1.41
C GLU A 87 5.20 9.39 0.00
N GLU A 88 4.96 10.70 -0.15
CA GLU A 88 4.60 11.30 -1.45
C GLU A 88 5.61 10.98 -2.56
N LYS A 89 6.90 10.99 -2.22
CA LYS A 89 7.98 10.68 -3.18
C LYS A 89 7.92 9.25 -3.74
N ASP A 90 7.28 8.32 -3.03
CA ASP A 90 7.21 6.90 -3.38
C ASP A 90 5.99 6.54 -4.22
N VAL A 91 5.03 7.47 -4.38
CA VAL A 91 3.81 7.26 -5.17
C VAL A 91 4.11 6.87 -6.61
N LEU A 92 5.02 7.58 -7.26
CA LEU A 92 5.47 7.32 -8.63
C LEU A 92 6.70 6.40 -8.68
N GLY A 93 7.12 5.85 -7.54
CA GLY A 93 8.24 4.94 -7.41
C GLY A 93 7.85 3.47 -7.58
N GLN A 94 8.36 2.61 -6.69
CA GLN A 94 8.17 1.16 -6.76
C GLN A 94 6.70 0.73 -6.69
N MET A 95 5.84 1.54 -6.07
CA MET A 95 4.41 1.24 -5.91
C MET A 95 3.53 1.69 -7.07
N ALA A 96 4.01 2.52 -7.99
CA ALA A 96 3.20 3.13 -9.06
C ALA A 96 2.37 2.10 -9.85
N HIS A 97 2.96 0.98 -10.24
CA HIS A 97 2.30 -0.07 -11.01
C HIS A 97 1.25 -0.86 -10.20
N VAL A 98 1.38 -0.91 -8.87
CA VAL A 98 0.38 -1.50 -7.97
C VAL A 98 -0.77 -0.54 -7.81
N LEU A 99 -0.48 0.73 -7.44
CA LEU A 99 -1.49 1.75 -7.22
C LEU A 99 -2.38 1.97 -8.44
N ALA A 100 -1.79 1.94 -9.65
CA ALA A 100 -2.52 2.04 -10.91
C ALA A 100 -3.53 0.89 -11.16
N LYS A 101 -3.37 -0.26 -10.52
CA LYS A 101 -4.31 -1.39 -10.61
C LYS A 101 -5.47 -1.29 -9.61
N TYR A 102 -5.30 -0.50 -8.56
CA TYR A 102 -6.26 -0.37 -7.46
C TYR A 102 -6.74 1.07 -7.32
N GLU A 103 -7.17 1.68 -8.43
CA GLU A 103 -7.53 3.10 -8.55
C GLU A 103 -8.60 3.57 -7.54
N SER A 104 -9.50 2.69 -7.12
CA SER A 104 -10.56 3.00 -6.16
C SER A 104 -10.12 2.90 -4.69
N VAL A 105 -8.96 2.30 -4.42
CA VAL A 105 -8.47 2.10 -3.06
C VAL A 105 -7.80 3.39 -2.58
N PRO A 106 -8.12 3.89 -1.37
CA PRO A 106 -7.49 5.08 -0.82
C PRO A 106 -5.98 4.93 -0.69
N VAL A 107 -5.25 5.94 -1.14
CA VAL A 107 -3.80 6.04 -1.03
C VAL A 107 -3.48 7.27 -0.18
N TYR A 108 -3.19 7.04 1.08
CA TYR A 108 -2.81 8.09 2.01
C TYR A 108 -1.34 8.43 1.84
N THR A 109 -1.04 9.73 1.69
CA THR A 109 0.33 10.20 1.51
C THR A 109 0.64 11.32 2.47
N SER A 110 1.89 11.40 2.90
CA SER A 110 2.40 12.50 3.70
C SER A 110 3.93 12.57 3.66
N THR A 111 4.48 13.50 4.44
CA THR A 111 5.92 13.59 4.68
C THR A 111 6.40 12.50 5.64
N GLU A 112 7.72 12.21 5.63
CA GLU A 112 8.33 11.23 6.53
C GLU A 112 8.03 11.51 8.00
N ASP A 113 8.10 12.78 8.43
CA ASP A 113 7.89 13.18 9.84
C ASP A 113 6.47 12.91 10.32
N VAL A 114 5.47 13.20 9.48
CA VAL A 114 4.06 12.93 9.79
C VAL A 114 3.81 11.43 9.86
N LEU A 115 4.34 10.67 8.89
CA LEU A 115 4.20 9.21 8.88
C LEU A 115 4.86 8.55 10.09
N LEU A 116 6.03 9.01 10.52
CA LEU A 116 6.69 8.55 11.74
C LEU A 116 5.80 8.79 12.98
N GLY A 117 5.13 9.95 13.05
CA GLY A 117 4.20 10.26 14.13
C GLY A 117 2.97 9.34 14.17
N ILE A 118 2.51 8.86 13.02
CA ILE A 118 1.36 7.95 12.91
C ILE A 118 1.76 6.52 13.26
N THR A 119 2.79 6.01 12.62
CA THR A 119 3.19 4.60 12.71
C THR A 119 4.05 4.29 13.93
N GLY A 120 4.71 5.31 14.49
CA GLY A 120 5.68 5.16 15.58
C GLY A 120 7.05 4.63 15.12
N PHE A 121 7.25 4.41 13.82
CA PHE A 121 8.54 4.00 13.23
C PHE A 121 8.72 4.59 11.83
N LYS A 122 9.97 4.70 11.41
CA LYS A 122 10.30 5.19 10.07
C LYS A 122 9.94 4.16 9.02
N LEU A 123 9.22 4.55 7.97
CA LEU A 123 8.88 3.71 6.82
C LEU A 123 10.12 3.46 5.94
N THR A 124 11.06 2.67 6.44
CA THR A 124 12.32 2.40 5.74
C THR A 124 12.17 1.60 4.45
N ARG A 125 10.99 1.02 4.21
CA ARG A 125 10.68 0.17 3.05
C ARG A 125 9.61 0.75 2.13
N GLY A 126 9.32 2.03 2.27
CA GLY A 126 8.58 2.84 1.30
C GLY A 126 7.05 2.77 1.37
N ALA A 127 6.43 1.65 1.78
CA ALA A 127 4.96 1.54 1.78
C ALA A 127 4.40 0.57 2.80
N LEU A 128 3.22 0.92 3.33
CA LEU A 128 2.34 0.02 4.09
C LEU A 128 1.03 -0.17 3.32
N CYS A 129 0.41 -1.33 3.50
CA CYS A 129 -0.93 -1.60 3.00
C CYS A 129 -1.75 -2.32 4.07
N ALA A 130 -2.89 -1.74 4.43
CA ALA A 130 -3.89 -2.42 5.25
C ALA A 130 -4.70 -3.37 4.36
N MET A 131 -4.78 -4.63 4.75
CA MET A 131 -5.42 -5.68 3.97
C MET A 131 -6.42 -6.46 4.81
N ARG A 132 -7.50 -6.92 4.17
CA ARG A 132 -8.48 -7.82 4.80
C ARG A 132 -7.86 -9.19 5.02
N ARG A 133 -8.06 -9.77 6.21
CA ARG A 133 -7.78 -11.19 6.44
C ARG A 133 -8.86 -12.02 5.74
N ARG A 134 -8.47 -13.16 5.21
CA ARG A 134 -9.44 -14.13 4.68
C ARG A 134 -10.10 -14.87 5.83
N LYS A 135 -11.34 -15.29 5.63
CA LYS A 135 -12.01 -16.21 6.53
C LYS A 135 -11.18 -17.49 6.63
N LEU A 136 -10.84 -17.86 7.84
CA LEU A 136 -10.14 -19.10 8.09
C LEU A 136 -11.08 -20.31 7.83
N PRO A 137 -10.57 -21.41 7.27
CA PRO A 137 -11.35 -22.64 7.14
C PRO A 137 -11.64 -23.22 8.52
N GLU A 138 -12.75 -23.94 8.65
CA GLU A 138 -13.09 -24.67 9.86
C GLU A 138 -11.99 -25.67 10.22
N ILE A 139 -11.68 -25.82 11.51
CA ILE A 139 -10.63 -26.72 12.00
C ILE A 139 -10.82 -28.13 11.45
N GLN A 140 -12.08 -28.63 11.42
CA GLN A 140 -12.42 -29.95 10.91
C GLN A 140 -12.04 -30.12 9.43
N GLN A 141 -12.11 -29.05 8.63
CA GLN A 141 -11.70 -29.08 7.22
C GLN A 141 -10.18 -29.17 7.08
N VAL A 142 -9.46 -28.40 7.92
CA VAL A 142 -7.99 -28.37 7.91
C VAL A 142 -7.39 -29.72 8.34
N VAL A 143 -7.96 -30.36 9.37
CA VAL A 143 -7.39 -31.58 9.96
C VAL A 143 -7.91 -32.88 9.35
N ARG A 144 -8.91 -32.85 8.47
CA ARG A 144 -9.60 -34.03 7.93
C ARG A 144 -8.65 -35.10 7.42
N ASP A 145 -7.63 -34.71 6.67
CA ASP A 145 -6.67 -35.62 6.04
C ASP A 145 -5.26 -35.50 6.63
N ALA A 146 -5.13 -34.82 7.76
CA ALA A 146 -3.84 -34.58 8.40
C ALA A 146 -3.37 -35.87 9.13
N ARG A 147 -2.20 -36.36 8.75
CA ARG A 147 -1.53 -37.49 9.45
C ARG A 147 -0.74 -37.05 10.68
N ARG A 148 -0.39 -35.75 10.74
CA ARG A 148 0.34 -35.14 11.87
C ARG A 148 -0.14 -33.71 12.03
N ILE A 149 -0.32 -33.28 13.27
CA ILE A 149 -0.66 -31.93 13.65
C ILE A 149 0.44 -31.47 14.61
N VAL A 150 0.98 -30.28 14.34
CA VAL A 150 1.94 -29.61 15.23
C VAL A 150 1.23 -28.37 15.76
N VAL A 151 1.23 -28.20 17.09
CA VAL A 151 0.64 -27.07 17.79
C VAL A 151 1.75 -26.33 18.50
#